data_bbe0d193eb401314e62eb88104ebc1cb
#
_entry.id   bbe0d193eb401314e62eb88104ebc1cb
#
_cell.length_a   1.000
_cell.length_b   1.000
_cell.length_c   1.000
_cell.angle_alpha   90.00
_cell.angle_beta   90.00
_cell.angle_gamma   90.00
#
_symmetry.space_group_name_H-M   'P 1'
#
loop_
_entity.id
_entity.type
_entity.pdbx_description
1 polymer ?
#
loop_
_entity_poly.entity_id
_entity_poly.type
_entity_poly.pdbx_seq_one_letter_code
_entity_poly.pdbx_strand_id
1 'polypeptide(L)'
;MKKTILGLICCVSFLLADNFTLTSSELKGQLTKKQEFNGFGCSGENISPQLSWQNAPKGTKSFAITVYDPDAPTGSGWWHWVVFDIPSNKTTLASGFGNSDSKEAIQSITDYGKTGFGGACPPVGDKAHRYIFTVHALDIETLGLDKNTNAATVGYYINSHSIAKASIISYYNR
;
A
#
# COMPACT_ATOMS: atom_id res chain seq x y z
N MET A 1 -3.61 24.90 65.06
CA MET A 1 -3.48 25.38 63.65
C MET A 1 -3.30 24.15 62.77
N LYS A 2 -4.39 23.75 62.04
CA LYS A 2 -4.35 22.60 61.08
C LYS A 2 -4.00 23.14 59.70
N LYS A 3 -2.87 22.75 59.12
CA LYS A 3 -2.48 23.06 57.75
C LYS A 3 -3.09 22.02 56.81
N THR A 4 -4.06 22.43 56.00
CA THR A 4 -4.64 21.66 54.94
C THR A 4 -3.73 21.77 53.72
N ILE A 5 -3.12 20.65 53.29
CA ILE A 5 -2.35 20.57 52.06
C ILE A 5 -3.33 20.20 50.93
N LEU A 6 -3.56 21.16 50.03
CA LEU A 6 -4.38 20.94 48.82
C LEU A 6 -3.48 20.30 47.74
N GLY A 7 -3.63 19.02 47.53
CA GLY A 7 -2.87 18.28 46.51
C GLY A 7 -3.48 18.60 45.12
N LEU A 8 -2.67 19.22 44.23
CA LEU A 8 -3.01 19.47 42.84
C LEU A 8 -2.85 18.17 42.04
N ILE A 9 -3.96 17.51 41.72
CA ILE A 9 -3.95 16.34 40.83
C ILE A 9 -3.82 16.85 39.40
N CYS A 10 -2.62 16.72 38.81
CA CYS A 10 -2.36 16.99 37.41
C CYS A 10 -2.85 15.79 36.59
N CYS A 11 -4.05 15.87 35.99
CA CYS A 11 -4.53 14.91 35.02
C CYS A 11 -3.70 15.04 33.72
N VAL A 12 -2.71 14.18 33.52
CA VAL A 12 -2.03 14.04 32.24
C VAL A 12 -2.94 13.22 31.33
N SER A 13 -3.65 13.88 30.42
CA SER A 13 -4.37 13.24 29.35
C SER A 13 -3.37 12.71 28.33
N PHE A 14 -3.16 11.41 28.29
CA PHE A 14 -2.48 10.74 27.18
C PHE A 14 -3.40 10.78 25.97
N LEU A 15 -3.14 11.68 25.05
CA LEU A 15 -3.68 11.62 23.69
C LEU A 15 -2.99 10.41 23.02
N LEU A 16 -3.71 9.29 22.92
CA LEU A 16 -3.31 8.20 22.04
C LEU A 16 -3.38 8.76 20.62
N ALA A 17 -2.24 8.94 19.98
CA ALA A 17 -2.21 9.26 18.56
C ALA A 17 -2.82 8.07 17.82
N ASP A 18 -3.86 8.32 17.02
CA ASP A 18 -4.44 7.29 16.17
C ASP A 18 -3.38 6.79 15.19
N ASN A 19 -3.18 5.49 15.13
CA ASN A 19 -2.18 4.88 14.25
C ASN A 19 -2.55 5.10 12.78
N PHE A 20 -1.56 5.35 11.94
CA PHE A 20 -1.71 5.32 10.48
C PHE A 20 -2.19 3.93 10.06
N THR A 21 -3.30 3.82 9.33
CA THR A 21 -3.95 2.56 8.99
C THR A 21 -4.25 2.46 7.51
N LEU A 22 -4.20 1.23 6.98
CA LEU A 22 -4.68 0.85 5.66
C LEU A 22 -5.81 -0.17 5.82
N THR A 23 -6.90 0.01 5.09
CA THR A 23 -8.05 -0.89 5.08
C THR A 23 -8.54 -1.13 3.65
N SER A 24 -9.31 -2.19 3.45
CA SER A 24 -9.99 -2.49 2.21
C SER A 24 -11.33 -3.16 2.48
N SER A 25 -12.36 -2.75 1.75
CA SER A 25 -13.66 -3.44 1.78
C SER A 25 -13.63 -4.79 1.04
N GLU A 26 -12.63 -5.00 0.20
CA GLU A 26 -12.51 -6.17 -0.69
C GLU A 26 -11.48 -7.20 -0.23
N LEU A 27 -10.45 -6.78 0.52
CA LEU A 27 -9.39 -7.65 1.03
C LEU A 27 -9.73 -8.15 2.43
N LYS A 28 -10.16 -9.40 2.54
CA LYS A 28 -10.56 -10.05 3.81
C LYS A 28 -9.59 -11.17 4.20
N GLY A 29 -8.27 -10.92 4.04
CA GLY A 29 -7.22 -11.89 4.32
C GLY A 29 -6.90 -12.82 3.15
N GLN A 30 -7.77 -12.92 2.13
CA GLN A 30 -7.53 -13.67 0.90
C GLN A 30 -7.90 -12.85 -0.32
N LEU A 31 -7.13 -13.01 -1.41
CA LEU A 31 -7.52 -12.55 -2.72
C LEU A 31 -8.54 -13.52 -3.34
N THR A 32 -9.26 -13.03 -4.34
CA THR A 32 -10.26 -13.82 -5.07
C THR A 32 -9.96 -13.78 -6.58
N LYS A 33 -10.79 -14.42 -7.36
CA LYS A 33 -10.72 -14.33 -8.84
C LYS A 33 -10.77 -12.90 -9.34
N LYS A 34 -11.36 -11.98 -8.58
CA LYS A 34 -11.38 -10.56 -8.92
C LYS A 34 -9.97 -9.94 -8.98
N GLN A 35 -9.09 -10.30 -8.03
CA GLN A 35 -7.72 -9.80 -7.97
C GLN A 35 -6.70 -10.78 -8.59
N GLU A 36 -7.11 -11.95 -9.05
CA GLU A 36 -6.22 -12.87 -9.77
C GLU A 36 -5.87 -12.28 -11.14
N PHE A 37 -4.62 -12.49 -11.57
CA PHE A 37 -4.12 -12.08 -12.88
C PHE A 37 -4.86 -12.80 -14.04
N ASN A 38 -4.88 -12.19 -15.19
CA ASN A 38 -5.51 -12.75 -16.41
C ASN A 38 -4.49 -13.19 -17.47
N GLY A 39 -3.36 -13.72 -17.02
CA GLY A 39 -2.26 -14.19 -17.86
C GLY A 39 -1.39 -15.21 -17.12
N PHE A 40 -0.33 -15.68 -17.72
CA PHE A 40 0.58 -16.70 -17.15
C PHE A 40 -0.13 -17.99 -16.70
N GLY A 41 -1.23 -18.36 -17.38
CA GLY A 41 -2.05 -19.51 -17.02
C GLY A 41 -3.07 -19.24 -15.90
N CYS A 42 -3.20 -18.00 -15.45
CA CYS A 42 -4.28 -17.52 -14.61
C CYS A 42 -5.43 -16.93 -15.44
N SER A 43 -6.65 -16.94 -14.90
CA SER A 43 -7.87 -16.54 -15.60
C SER A 43 -8.77 -15.65 -14.76
N GLY A 44 -8.17 -14.85 -13.87
CA GLY A 44 -8.88 -13.88 -13.03
C GLY A 44 -9.33 -12.63 -13.78
N GLU A 45 -9.96 -11.72 -13.05
CA GLU A 45 -10.43 -10.44 -13.59
C GLU A 45 -9.34 -9.36 -13.59
N ASN A 46 -8.26 -9.57 -12.84
CA ASN A 46 -7.13 -8.65 -12.71
C ASN A 46 -7.52 -7.25 -12.23
N ILE A 47 -8.50 -7.13 -11.34
CA ILE A 47 -9.00 -5.84 -10.86
C ILE A 47 -8.27 -5.46 -9.56
N SER A 48 -7.65 -4.27 -9.53
CA SER A 48 -7.04 -3.76 -8.30
C SER A 48 -8.11 -3.51 -7.23
N PRO A 49 -7.85 -3.89 -5.95
CA PRO A 49 -8.83 -3.72 -4.90
C PRO A 49 -9.03 -2.25 -4.51
N GLN A 50 -10.19 -1.96 -3.91
CA GLN A 50 -10.40 -0.72 -3.19
C GLN A 50 -9.46 -0.65 -1.98
N LEU A 51 -8.84 0.51 -1.76
CA LEU A 51 -7.97 0.79 -0.62
C LEU A 51 -8.37 2.10 0.04
N SER A 52 -8.33 2.16 1.37
CA SER A 52 -8.54 3.40 2.15
C SER A 52 -7.55 3.48 3.29
N TRP A 53 -7.08 4.70 3.60
CA TRP A 53 -6.17 4.92 4.71
C TRP A 53 -6.58 6.13 5.53
N GLN A 54 -6.19 6.13 6.80
CA GLN A 54 -6.54 7.16 7.78
C GLN A 54 -5.36 7.46 8.70
N ASN A 55 -5.45 8.60 9.38
CA ASN A 55 -4.51 9.01 10.42
C ASN A 55 -3.06 9.14 9.89
N ALA A 56 -2.91 9.67 8.68
CA ALA A 56 -1.58 9.97 8.17
C ALA A 56 -0.86 10.96 9.11
N PRO A 57 0.45 10.78 9.37
CA PRO A 57 1.17 11.65 10.29
C PRO A 57 1.24 13.08 9.75
N LYS A 58 1.38 14.03 10.68
CA LYS A 58 1.64 15.43 10.33
C LYS A 58 2.93 15.51 9.50
N GLY A 59 2.92 16.32 8.45
CA GLY A 59 4.04 16.44 7.53
C GLY A 59 3.93 15.59 6.28
N THR A 60 2.88 14.76 6.16
CA THR A 60 2.59 14.04 4.92
C THR A 60 2.27 15.02 3.80
N LYS A 61 2.99 14.92 2.68
CA LYS A 61 2.82 15.75 1.49
C LYS A 61 2.26 14.98 0.30
N SER A 62 2.53 13.66 0.23
CA SER A 62 1.96 12.74 -0.74
C SER A 62 1.87 11.33 -0.18
N PHE A 63 1.24 10.43 -0.95
CA PHE A 63 1.22 9.00 -0.64
C PHE A 63 1.76 8.18 -1.80
N ALA A 64 2.19 6.96 -1.46
CA ALA A 64 2.44 5.91 -2.43
C ALA A 64 1.79 4.61 -1.98
N ILE A 65 1.41 3.76 -2.95
CA ILE A 65 0.91 2.39 -2.72
C ILE A 65 1.88 1.42 -3.38
N THR A 66 2.24 0.38 -2.66
CA THR A 66 2.99 -0.76 -3.20
C THR A 66 2.26 -2.06 -2.94
N VAL A 67 2.30 -2.98 -3.91
CA VAL A 67 1.85 -4.37 -3.75
C VAL A 67 2.99 -5.28 -4.13
N TYR A 68 3.43 -6.10 -3.19
CA TYR A 68 4.62 -6.92 -3.31
C TYR A 68 4.36 -8.34 -2.80
N ASP A 69 4.84 -9.33 -3.55
CA ASP A 69 4.84 -10.75 -3.19
C ASP A 69 6.28 -11.18 -2.86
N PRO A 70 6.64 -11.37 -1.58
CA PRO A 70 7.96 -11.82 -1.19
C PRO A 70 8.16 -13.34 -1.38
N ASP A 71 7.09 -14.08 -1.65
CA ASP A 71 7.11 -15.54 -1.77
C ASP A 71 7.28 -16.03 -3.22
N ALA A 72 7.22 -15.11 -4.19
CA ALA A 72 7.43 -15.45 -5.60
C ALA A 72 8.82 -16.06 -5.84
N PRO A 73 8.94 -17.16 -6.59
CA PRO A 73 10.20 -17.92 -6.75
C PRO A 73 11.16 -17.27 -7.75
N THR A 74 11.40 -15.98 -7.63
CA THR A 74 12.26 -15.20 -8.54
C THR A 74 13.60 -14.80 -7.90
N GLY A 75 13.80 -15.13 -6.61
CA GLY A 75 14.98 -14.71 -5.84
C GLY A 75 14.89 -13.27 -5.29
N SER A 76 13.99 -12.44 -5.82
CA SER A 76 13.78 -11.05 -5.38
C SER A 76 12.31 -10.71 -5.12
N GLY A 77 11.43 -11.73 -5.03
CA GLY A 77 9.99 -11.52 -4.94
C GLY A 77 9.40 -10.97 -6.24
N TRP A 78 8.20 -10.38 -6.17
CA TRP A 78 7.50 -9.85 -7.35
C TRP A 78 6.70 -8.60 -7.01
N TRP A 79 6.94 -7.53 -7.77
CA TRP A 79 6.17 -6.28 -7.67
C TRP A 79 4.90 -6.38 -8.53
N HIS A 80 3.76 -6.29 -7.86
CA HIS A 80 2.43 -6.37 -8.47
C HIS A 80 1.85 -5.02 -8.85
N TRP A 81 2.18 -3.98 -8.08
CA TRP A 81 1.66 -2.63 -8.29
C TRP A 81 2.53 -1.62 -7.56
N VAL A 82 2.81 -0.50 -8.20
CA VAL A 82 3.48 0.65 -7.58
C VAL A 82 2.83 1.92 -8.09
N VAL A 83 2.24 2.69 -7.18
CA VAL A 83 1.60 3.98 -7.43
C VAL A 83 2.24 5.01 -6.52
N PHE A 84 2.59 6.16 -7.05
CA PHE A 84 3.21 7.23 -6.28
C PHE A 84 2.73 8.61 -6.73
N ASP A 85 3.16 9.65 -6.01
CA ASP A 85 2.68 11.02 -6.18
C ASP A 85 1.15 11.14 -6.02
N ILE A 86 0.57 10.33 -5.13
CA ILE A 86 -0.84 10.44 -4.76
C ILE A 86 -0.98 11.67 -3.86
N PRO A 87 -1.85 12.65 -4.20
CA PRO A 87 -1.99 13.88 -3.41
C PRO A 87 -2.36 13.64 -1.95
N SER A 88 -1.83 14.46 -1.03
CA SER A 88 -2.04 14.31 0.42
C SER A 88 -3.50 14.44 0.89
N ASN A 89 -4.36 15.06 0.09
CA ASN A 89 -5.79 15.15 0.36
C ASN A 89 -6.58 13.91 -0.09
N LYS A 90 -5.94 12.94 -0.73
CA LYS A 90 -6.56 11.68 -1.16
C LYS A 90 -6.32 10.60 -0.11
N THR A 91 -7.39 9.94 0.34
CA THR A 91 -7.33 8.92 1.38
C THR A 91 -7.93 7.58 0.92
N THR A 92 -8.22 7.46 -0.37
CA THR A 92 -8.80 6.24 -0.95
C THR A 92 -8.45 6.10 -2.43
N LEU A 93 -8.29 4.85 -2.87
CA LEU A 93 -8.31 4.45 -4.27
C LEU A 93 -9.49 3.51 -4.49
N ALA A 94 -10.27 3.77 -5.52
CA ALA A 94 -11.41 2.92 -5.88
C ALA A 94 -10.95 1.56 -6.43
N SER A 95 -11.84 0.55 -6.37
CA SER A 95 -11.64 -0.71 -7.09
C SER A 95 -11.41 -0.43 -8.59
N GLY A 96 -10.41 -1.09 -9.17
CA GLY A 96 -10.04 -0.88 -10.57
C GLY A 96 -9.19 0.35 -10.86
N PHE A 97 -8.80 1.14 -9.85
CA PHE A 97 -7.91 2.30 -10.06
C PHE A 97 -6.60 1.92 -10.76
N GLY A 98 -6.04 0.75 -10.43
CA GLY A 98 -4.80 0.24 -11.01
C GLY A 98 -4.94 -0.30 -12.44
N ASN A 99 -6.12 -0.31 -13.01
CA ASN A 99 -6.40 -0.90 -14.32
C ASN A 99 -6.43 0.10 -15.48
N SER A 100 -6.26 1.39 -15.17
CA SER A 100 -6.22 2.47 -16.17
C SER A 100 -5.25 3.56 -15.75
N ASP A 101 -4.76 4.31 -16.72
CA ASP A 101 -3.92 5.50 -16.45
C ASP A 101 -4.72 6.51 -15.63
N SER A 102 -4.05 7.15 -14.68
CA SER A 102 -4.60 8.20 -13.84
C SER A 102 -3.87 9.52 -14.10
N LYS A 103 -4.62 10.63 -14.02
CA LYS A 103 -4.04 11.98 -14.00
C LYS A 103 -3.65 12.43 -12.58
N GLU A 104 -4.05 11.68 -11.57
CA GLU A 104 -3.91 12.05 -10.16
C GLU A 104 -2.72 11.36 -9.48
N ALA A 105 -2.13 10.35 -10.11
CA ALA A 105 -0.99 9.61 -9.58
C ALA A 105 -0.26 8.90 -10.72
N ILE A 106 1.00 8.58 -10.51
CA ILE A 106 1.83 7.87 -11.48
C ILE A 106 1.86 6.38 -11.09
N GLN A 107 1.65 5.51 -12.07
CA GLN A 107 1.80 4.06 -11.92
C GLN A 107 3.02 3.59 -12.70
N SER A 108 4.01 3.03 -11.99
CA SER A 108 5.25 2.58 -12.63
C SER A 108 5.16 1.20 -13.26
N ILE A 109 6.16 0.88 -14.07
CA ILE A 109 6.37 -0.47 -14.56
C ILE A 109 6.64 -1.41 -13.37
N THR A 110 5.94 -2.55 -13.37
CA THR A 110 6.07 -3.65 -12.42
C THR A 110 6.84 -4.83 -13.05
N ASP A 111 7.02 -5.92 -12.29
CA ASP A 111 7.68 -7.11 -12.81
C ASP A 111 6.88 -7.84 -13.91
N TYR A 112 5.63 -7.41 -14.14
CA TYR A 112 4.85 -7.82 -15.33
C TYR A 112 5.31 -7.14 -16.62
N GLY A 113 6.29 -6.20 -16.56
CA GLY A 113 6.75 -5.40 -17.70
C GLY A 113 5.71 -4.38 -18.20
N LYS A 114 4.70 -4.05 -17.37
CA LYS A 114 3.61 -3.10 -17.66
C LYS A 114 3.36 -2.21 -16.46
N THR A 115 2.81 -1.03 -16.71
CA THR A 115 2.31 -0.13 -15.66
C THR A 115 0.97 -0.63 -15.13
N GLY A 116 0.63 -0.20 -13.90
CA GLY A 116 -0.64 -0.53 -13.27
C GLY A 116 -0.63 -1.83 -12.48
N PHE A 117 -1.81 -2.33 -12.14
CA PHE A 117 -1.99 -3.50 -11.29
C PHE A 117 -1.85 -4.80 -12.08
N GLY A 118 -0.98 -5.67 -11.60
CA GLY A 118 -0.91 -7.08 -11.98
C GLY A 118 -1.35 -7.96 -10.82
N GLY A 119 -2.41 -8.74 -11.02
CA GLY A 119 -3.01 -9.57 -9.99
C GLY A 119 -2.17 -10.78 -9.59
N ALA A 120 -2.65 -11.54 -8.62
CA ALA A 120 -1.99 -12.74 -8.12
C ALA A 120 -1.99 -13.87 -9.16
N CYS A 121 -0.85 -14.53 -9.34
CA CYS A 121 -0.76 -15.74 -10.17
C CYS A 121 0.40 -16.62 -9.68
N PRO A 122 0.32 -17.18 -8.45
CA PRO A 122 1.36 -18.05 -7.94
C PRO A 122 1.40 -19.37 -8.76
N PRO A 123 2.54 -20.09 -8.78
CA PRO A 123 2.62 -21.41 -9.42
C PRO A 123 1.59 -22.39 -8.86
N VAL A 124 1.10 -23.29 -9.71
CA VAL A 124 0.13 -24.33 -9.29
C VAL A 124 0.81 -25.27 -8.29
N GLY A 125 0.16 -25.49 -7.16
CA GLY A 125 0.63 -26.39 -6.10
C GLY A 125 1.61 -25.76 -5.11
N ASP A 126 2.00 -24.48 -5.30
CA ASP A 126 2.76 -23.76 -4.29
C ASP A 126 1.91 -23.48 -3.04
N LYS A 127 2.60 -23.27 -1.91
CA LYS A 127 1.96 -22.73 -0.72
C LYS A 127 1.29 -21.39 -1.05
N ALA A 128 0.36 -20.96 -0.21
CA ALA A 128 -0.23 -19.64 -0.37
C ALA A 128 0.83 -18.54 -0.28
N HIS A 129 0.90 -17.68 -1.30
CA HIS A 129 1.77 -16.51 -1.33
C HIS A 129 1.15 -15.35 -0.57
N ARG A 130 2.00 -14.48 -0.03
CA ARG A 130 1.61 -13.23 0.65
C ARG A 130 1.62 -12.08 -0.36
N TYR A 131 0.50 -11.40 -0.47
CA TYR A 131 0.40 -10.15 -1.23
C TYR A 131 0.30 -9.01 -0.23
N ILE A 132 1.39 -8.25 -0.09
CA ILE A 132 1.53 -7.18 0.90
C ILE A 132 1.16 -5.86 0.23
N PHE A 133 0.00 -5.33 0.59
CA PHE A 133 -0.47 -4.00 0.18
C PHE A 133 0.00 -3.00 1.22
N THR A 134 0.79 -2.02 0.83
CA THR A 134 1.33 -1.02 1.74
C THR A 134 1.02 0.37 1.23
N VAL A 135 0.48 1.23 2.11
CA VAL A 135 0.44 2.68 1.91
C VAL A 135 1.62 3.31 2.63
N HIS A 136 2.30 4.22 1.95
CA HIS A 136 3.41 5.02 2.47
C HIS A 136 2.99 6.48 2.54
N ALA A 137 3.17 7.13 3.67
CA ALA A 137 3.04 8.56 3.83
C ALA A 137 4.41 9.20 3.59
N LEU A 138 4.50 10.12 2.61
CA LEU A 138 5.77 10.70 2.16
C LEU A 138 5.90 12.17 2.60
N ASP A 139 7.12 12.60 2.91
CA ASP A 139 7.46 13.97 3.29
C ASP A 139 7.75 14.88 2.07
N ILE A 140 7.54 14.39 0.88
CA ILE A 140 7.73 15.08 -0.40
C ILE A 140 6.45 15.03 -1.24
N GLU A 141 6.19 16.06 -2.06
CA GLU A 141 4.99 16.11 -2.91
C GLU A 141 5.11 15.22 -4.14
N THR A 142 6.31 15.14 -4.72
CA THR A 142 6.61 14.31 -5.90
C THR A 142 7.98 13.66 -5.77
N LEU A 143 8.08 12.41 -6.20
CA LEU A 143 9.35 11.68 -6.27
C LEU A 143 10.21 12.13 -7.48
N GLY A 144 9.64 12.88 -8.43
CA GLY A 144 10.36 13.31 -9.64
C GLY A 144 10.67 12.16 -10.61
N LEU A 145 9.94 11.06 -10.52
CA LEU A 145 10.09 9.86 -11.34
C LEU A 145 8.94 9.76 -12.36
N ASP A 146 9.15 8.96 -13.41
CA ASP A 146 8.13 8.70 -14.41
C ASP A 146 7.61 7.23 -14.37
N LYS A 147 6.59 6.96 -15.16
CA LYS A 147 5.96 5.64 -15.25
C LYS A 147 6.88 4.53 -15.79
N ASN A 148 7.97 4.88 -16.46
CA ASN A 148 8.93 3.91 -17.01
C ASN A 148 10.04 3.55 -16.00
N THR A 149 10.05 4.21 -14.84
CA THR A 149 10.96 3.85 -13.74
C THR A 149 10.53 2.49 -13.18
N ASN A 150 11.48 1.55 -13.05
CA ASN A 150 11.19 0.22 -12.52
C ASN A 150 10.78 0.26 -11.04
N ALA A 151 9.97 -0.73 -10.62
CA ALA A 151 9.39 -0.79 -9.29
C ALA A 151 10.42 -0.75 -8.15
N ALA A 152 11.57 -1.41 -8.31
CA ALA A 152 12.61 -1.43 -7.28
C ALA A 152 13.24 -0.04 -7.08
N THR A 153 13.49 0.70 -8.16
CA THR A 153 13.99 2.08 -8.09
C THR A 153 12.95 3.00 -7.43
N VAL A 154 11.68 2.91 -7.84
CA VAL A 154 10.60 3.67 -7.18
C VAL A 154 10.53 3.32 -5.70
N GLY A 155 10.60 2.03 -5.35
CA GLY A 155 10.62 1.55 -3.97
C GLY A 155 11.76 2.14 -3.14
N TYR A 156 12.94 2.32 -3.71
CA TYR A 156 14.06 3.00 -3.05
C TYR A 156 13.69 4.45 -2.68
N TYR A 157 13.15 5.23 -3.63
CA TYR A 157 12.74 6.62 -3.37
C TYR A 157 11.57 6.72 -2.40
N ILE A 158 10.57 5.82 -2.52
CA ILE A 158 9.48 5.73 -1.54
C ILE A 158 10.04 5.52 -0.13
N ASN A 159 10.95 4.57 0.06
CA ASN A 159 11.52 4.28 1.38
C ASN A 159 12.37 5.43 1.92
N SER A 160 13.06 6.18 1.05
CA SER A 160 13.88 7.33 1.45
C SER A 160 13.04 8.51 1.95
N HIS A 161 11.78 8.63 1.53
CA HIS A 161 10.87 9.71 1.87
C HIS A 161 9.69 9.29 2.76
N SER A 162 9.61 8.00 3.13
CA SER A 162 8.51 7.48 3.93
C SER A 162 8.65 7.84 5.41
N ILE A 163 7.72 8.65 5.93
CA ILE A 163 7.65 9.02 7.35
C ILE A 163 6.75 8.07 8.15
N ALA A 164 5.86 7.35 7.49
CA ALA A 164 5.08 6.27 8.07
C ALA A 164 4.58 5.32 6.98
N LYS A 165 4.24 4.09 7.37
CA LYS A 165 3.61 3.09 6.50
C LYS A 165 2.60 2.25 7.25
N ALA A 166 1.58 1.80 6.53
CA ALA A 166 0.60 0.84 7.02
C ALA A 166 0.36 -0.24 5.96
N SER A 167 0.15 -1.48 6.39
CA SER A 167 0.02 -2.60 5.47
C SER A 167 -1.13 -3.52 5.84
N ILE A 168 -1.72 -4.15 4.82
CA ILE A 168 -2.59 -5.32 4.93
C ILE A 168 -2.00 -6.45 4.10
N ILE A 169 -2.13 -7.67 4.57
CA ILE A 169 -1.66 -8.86 3.88
C ILE A 169 -2.87 -9.68 3.45
N SER A 170 -2.88 -10.09 2.19
CA SER A 170 -3.83 -11.06 1.68
C SER A 170 -3.08 -12.24 1.07
N TYR A 171 -3.66 -13.42 1.17
CA TYR A 171 -3.06 -14.66 0.69
C TYR A 171 -3.75 -15.12 -0.60
N TYR A 172 -3.02 -15.81 -1.44
CA TYR A 172 -3.57 -16.50 -2.61
C TYR A 172 -2.71 -17.73 -2.98
N ASN A 173 -3.40 -18.79 -3.38
CA ASN A 173 -2.80 -20.01 -3.96
C ASN A 173 -3.72 -20.55 -5.05
N ARG A 174 -3.24 -21.49 -5.85
CA ARG A 174 -4.02 -22.17 -6.89
C ARG A 174 -3.57 -23.63 -7.16
#